data_bc8c91733309d3659cf3a57bbee5f63a
#
_entry.id   bc8c91733309d3659cf3a57bbee5f63a
#
_cell.length_a   1.000
_cell.length_b   1.000
_cell.length_c   1.000
_cell.angle_alpha   90.00
_cell.angle_beta   90.00
_cell.angle_gamma   90.00
#
_symmetry.space_group_name_H-M   'P 1'
#
loop_
_entity.id
_entity.type
_entity.pdbx_description
1 polymer ?
#
loop_
_entity_poly.entity_id
_entity_poly.type
_entity_poly.pdbx_seq_one_letter_code
_entity_poly.pdbx_strand_id
1 'polypeptide(L)'
;MRPTAKEFWDRRAAVYDADAGVFYREAYEKTTACMRKYLKPTDTVLDFACGTGIVTLSLSPDVKALRGIDISDEMIRRAQGKAAAQGIANVLLTQTDLFDASLAPASFDAVLACNVLLYVERRAEVLARISEILRPRGMFLSATDCLGVGMTRERMRKWFEYRTGKRPFVAFDTRETLAQDILR
;
A
#
# COMPACT_ATOMS: atom_id res chain seq x y z
N MET A 1 -15.24 10.75 -18.55
CA MET A 1 -14.12 9.78 -18.67
C MET A 1 -13.79 9.27 -17.28
N ARG A 2 -13.48 7.98 -17.13
CA ARG A 2 -13.04 7.41 -15.83
C ARG A 2 -11.64 7.95 -15.51
N PRO A 3 -11.37 8.41 -14.27
CA PRO A 3 -10.04 8.85 -13.91
C PRO A 3 -9.04 7.68 -13.92
N THR A 4 -7.80 7.94 -14.27
CA THR A 4 -6.71 7.01 -14.03
C THR A 4 -6.52 6.82 -12.51
N ALA A 5 -5.82 5.74 -12.11
CA ALA A 5 -5.51 5.52 -10.70
C ALA A 5 -4.70 6.70 -10.13
N LYS A 6 -3.69 7.20 -10.86
CA LYS A 6 -2.88 8.35 -10.46
C LYS A 6 -3.74 9.60 -10.20
N GLU A 7 -4.57 10.01 -11.18
CA GLU A 7 -5.43 11.19 -11.05
C GLU A 7 -6.42 11.09 -9.87
N PHE A 8 -6.92 9.88 -9.61
CA PHE A 8 -7.83 9.64 -8.50
C PHE A 8 -7.13 9.84 -7.15
N TRP A 9 -5.94 9.25 -6.99
CA TRP A 9 -5.18 9.32 -5.75
C TRP A 9 -4.56 10.69 -5.51
N ASP A 10 -4.11 11.40 -6.56
CA ASP A 10 -3.65 12.79 -6.46
C ASP A 10 -4.75 13.69 -5.85
N ARG A 11 -5.99 13.56 -6.34
CA ARG A 11 -7.14 14.32 -5.79
C ARG A 11 -7.48 13.92 -4.36
N ARG A 12 -7.31 12.64 -4.01
CA ARG A 12 -7.61 12.12 -2.66
C ARG A 12 -6.55 12.49 -1.63
N ALA A 13 -5.31 12.73 -2.04
CA ALA A 13 -4.21 13.00 -1.14
C ALA A 13 -4.48 14.15 -0.16
N ALA A 14 -5.23 15.19 -0.60
CA ALA A 14 -5.51 16.36 0.22
C ALA A 14 -6.28 16.05 1.52
N VAL A 15 -7.17 15.07 1.49
CA VAL A 15 -8.05 14.71 2.62
C VAL A 15 -7.70 13.34 3.23
N TYR A 16 -6.75 12.62 2.65
CA TYR A 16 -6.49 11.22 2.99
C TYR A 16 -6.12 11.01 4.46
N ASP A 17 -5.21 11.82 4.99
CA ASP A 17 -4.77 11.68 6.39
C ASP A 17 -5.88 12.04 7.39
N ALA A 18 -6.73 13.02 7.06
CA ALA A 18 -7.88 13.37 7.88
C ALA A 18 -8.91 12.22 7.91
N ASP A 19 -9.25 11.66 6.73
CA ASP A 19 -10.14 10.51 6.62
C ASP A 19 -9.56 9.29 7.36
N ALA A 20 -8.26 9.01 7.19
CA ALA A 20 -7.56 7.92 7.86
C ALA A 20 -7.58 8.08 9.39
N GLY A 21 -7.34 9.28 9.88
CA GLY A 21 -7.35 9.58 11.31
C GLY A 21 -8.74 9.46 11.97
N VAL A 22 -9.79 9.77 11.24
CA VAL A 22 -11.17 9.70 11.75
C VAL A 22 -11.77 8.30 11.63
N PHE A 23 -11.63 7.65 10.45
CA PHE A 23 -12.36 6.42 10.14
C PHE A 23 -11.54 5.15 10.27
N TYR A 24 -10.21 5.24 10.15
CA TYR A 24 -9.34 4.06 10.00
C TYR A 24 -8.15 4.02 10.96
N ARG A 25 -8.08 4.92 11.94
CA ARG A 25 -6.96 5.00 12.89
C ARG A 25 -6.65 3.65 13.52
N GLU A 26 -7.64 3.02 14.15
CA GLU A 26 -7.49 1.74 14.83
C GLU A 26 -7.02 0.62 13.87
N ALA A 27 -7.53 0.61 12.64
CA ALA A 27 -7.12 -0.34 11.63
C ALA A 27 -5.64 -0.17 11.24
N TYR A 28 -5.17 1.08 11.06
CA TYR A 28 -3.76 1.37 10.79
C TYR A 28 -2.86 1.01 11.98
N GLU A 29 -3.26 1.34 13.20
CA GLU A 29 -2.52 0.98 14.41
C GLU A 29 -2.38 -0.53 14.57
N LYS A 30 -3.46 -1.29 14.40
CA LYS A 30 -3.45 -2.76 14.45
C LYS A 30 -2.60 -3.36 13.33
N THR A 31 -2.73 -2.84 12.11
CA THR A 31 -1.95 -3.29 10.94
C THR A 31 -0.46 -3.09 11.19
N THR A 32 -0.05 -1.90 11.60
CA THR A 32 1.35 -1.55 11.90
C THR A 32 1.88 -2.42 13.03
N ALA A 33 1.12 -2.57 14.14
CA ALA A 33 1.51 -3.42 15.26
C ALA A 33 1.65 -4.90 14.88
N CYS A 34 0.81 -5.39 13.95
CA CYS A 34 0.93 -6.74 13.43
C CYS A 34 2.17 -6.92 12.56
N MET A 35 2.40 -6.01 11.60
CA MET A 35 3.55 -6.07 10.69
C MET A 35 4.88 -5.97 11.43
N ARG A 36 4.97 -5.12 12.46
CA ARG A 36 6.16 -4.96 13.32
C ARG A 36 6.67 -6.27 13.89
N LYS A 37 5.79 -7.25 14.17
CA LYS A 37 6.18 -8.57 14.72
C LYS A 37 7.01 -9.42 13.77
N TYR A 38 6.96 -9.12 12.47
CA TYR A 38 7.64 -9.88 11.42
C TYR A 38 8.88 -9.17 10.88
N LEU A 39 9.05 -7.89 11.19
CA LEU A 39 10.19 -7.08 10.72
C LEU A 39 11.35 -7.12 11.71
N LYS A 40 12.55 -6.93 11.19
CA LYS A 40 13.81 -6.95 11.96
C LYS A 40 14.57 -5.64 11.72
N PRO A 41 15.35 -5.16 12.71
CA PRO A 41 16.18 -3.96 12.55
C PRO A 41 17.23 -4.04 11.43
N THR A 42 17.48 -5.21 10.87
CA THR A 42 18.41 -5.45 9.77
C THR A 42 17.72 -5.41 8.40
N ASP A 43 16.39 -5.40 8.35
CA ASP A 43 15.63 -5.57 7.12
C ASP A 43 15.65 -4.31 6.23
N THR A 44 15.75 -4.55 4.93
CA THR A 44 15.45 -3.57 3.89
C THR A 44 14.06 -3.85 3.35
N VAL A 45 13.14 -2.90 3.50
CA VAL A 45 11.70 -3.08 3.27
C VAL A 45 11.22 -2.20 2.12
N LEU A 46 10.35 -2.73 1.27
CA LEU A 46 9.57 -1.97 0.30
C LEU A 46 8.13 -1.83 0.80
N ASP A 47 7.58 -0.62 0.79
CA ASP A 47 6.15 -0.36 0.97
C ASP A 47 5.54 0.02 -0.39
N PHE A 48 4.82 -0.91 -0.99
CA PHE A 48 4.16 -0.78 -2.27
C PHE A 48 2.82 -0.06 -2.13
N ALA A 49 2.66 1.05 -2.85
CA ALA A 49 1.56 2.00 -2.74
C ALA A 49 1.47 2.60 -1.33
N CYS A 50 2.58 3.17 -0.87
CA CYS A 50 2.75 3.69 0.49
C CYS A 50 1.82 4.88 0.83
N GLY A 51 1.17 5.49 -0.17
CA GLY A 51 0.31 6.64 -0.01
C GLY A 51 1.01 7.81 0.67
N THR A 52 0.37 8.40 1.65
CA THR A 52 0.95 9.49 2.46
C THR A 52 1.94 9.01 3.52
N GLY A 53 2.34 7.74 3.50
CA GLY A 53 3.36 7.19 4.39
C GLY A 53 2.88 6.85 5.81
N ILE A 54 1.58 6.65 6.05
CA ILE A 54 1.08 6.34 7.41
C ILE A 54 1.74 5.09 7.98
N VAL A 55 1.77 3.99 7.21
CA VAL A 55 2.41 2.73 7.62
C VAL A 55 3.92 2.82 7.52
N THR A 56 4.43 3.32 6.38
CA THR A 56 5.86 3.50 6.09
C THR A 56 6.60 4.20 7.22
N LEU A 57 6.13 5.40 7.60
CA LEU A 57 6.80 6.21 8.62
C LEU A 57 6.67 5.61 10.02
N SER A 58 5.54 4.95 10.31
CA SER A 58 5.35 4.26 11.59
C SER A 58 6.26 3.04 11.79
N LEU A 59 6.68 2.39 10.70
CA LEU A 59 7.56 1.21 10.74
C LEU A 59 9.05 1.56 10.54
N SER A 60 9.37 2.80 10.17
CA SER A 60 10.75 3.21 9.93
C SER A 60 11.70 2.98 11.11
N PRO A 61 11.29 3.11 12.40
CA PRO A 61 12.19 2.82 13.53
C PRO A 61 12.51 1.33 13.71
N ASP A 62 11.74 0.45 13.10
CA ASP A 62 11.83 -1.00 13.31
C ASP A 62 12.71 -1.71 12.28
N VAL A 63 13.24 -0.97 11.28
CA VAL A 63 13.97 -1.56 10.14
C VAL A 63 15.23 -0.77 9.79
N LYS A 64 16.15 -1.40 9.05
CA LYS A 64 17.39 -0.76 8.58
C LYS A 64 17.10 0.36 7.59
N ALA A 65 16.30 0.07 6.58
CA ALA A 65 15.94 1.00 5.52
C ALA A 65 14.55 0.66 4.97
N LEU A 66 13.77 1.67 4.62
CA LEU A 66 12.47 1.51 4.04
C LEU A 66 12.35 2.34 2.77
N ARG A 67 11.94 1.71 1.68
CA ARG A 67 11.58 2.39 0.44
C ARG A 67 10.06 2.39 0.30
N GLY A 68 9.44 3.56 0.25
CA GLY A 68 8.03 3.73 -0.06
C GLY A 68 7.86 4.17 -1.51
N ILE A 69 7.00 3.48 -2.25
CA ILE A 69 6.65 3.87 -3.62
C ILE A 69 5.15 4.07 -3.76
N ASP A 70 4.76 5.06 -4.55
CA ASP A 70 3.36 5.31 -4.92
C ASP A 70 3.31 5.94 -6.32
N ILE A 71 2.24 5.69 -7.06
CA ILE A 71 2.02 6.29 -8.39
C ILE A 71 1.60 7.75 -8.32
N SER A 72 1.12 8.22 -7.17
CA SER A 72 0.63 9.57 -6.94
C SER A 72 1.74 10.50 -6.44
N ASP A 73 2.02 11.57 -7.22
CA ASP A 73 2.98 12.61 -6.80
C ASP A 73 2.53 13.30 -5.52
N GLU A 74 1.23 13.56 -5.38
CA GLU A 74 0.67 14.26 -4.22
C GLU A 74 0.77 13.43 -2.94
N MET A 75 0.58 12.10 -3.03
CA MET A 75 0.79 11.19 -1.91
C MET A 75 2.25 11.21 -1.46
N ILE A 76 3.18 11.03 -2.39
CA ILE A 76 4.62 11.04 -2.11
C ILE A 76 5.08 12.38 -1.52
N ARG A 77 4.63 13.51 -2.09
CA ARG A 77 4.96 14.83 -1.56
C ARG A 77 4.54 15.00 -0.09
N ARG A 78 3.36 14.50 0.28
CA ARG A 78 2.88 14.53 1.67
C ARG A 78 3.68 13.61 2.56
N ALA A 79 3.99 12.40 2.09
CA ALA A 79 4.82 11.46 2.83
C ALA A 79 6.22 12.02 3.10
N GLN A 80 6.86 12.63 2.10
CA GLN A 80 8.16 13.30 2.22
C GLN A 80 8.10 14.46 3.22
N GLY A 81 7.06 15.30 3.16
CA GLY A 81 6.87 16.39 4.12
C GLY A 81 6.76 15.89 5.57
N LYS A 82 6.04 14.79 5.80
CA LYS A 82 5.93 14.17 7.14
C LYS A 82 7.24 13.54 7.59
N ALA A 83 7.95 12.85 6.69
CA ALA A 83 9.26 12.27 7.00
C ALA A 83 10.27 13.35 7.42
N ALA A 84 10.33 14.46 6.68
CA ALA A 84 11.19 15.59 6.99
C ALA A 84 10.82 16.23 8.33
N ALA A 85 9.54 16.49 8.60
CA ALA A 85 9.05 17.06 9.85
C ALA A 85 9.35 16.19 11.07
N GLN A 86 9.44 14.87 10.89
CA GLN A 86 9.76 13.90 11.94
C GLN A 86 11.26 13.56 12.02
N GLY A 87 12.11 14.11 11.16
CA GLY A 87 13.55 13.81 11.12
C GLY A 87 13.88 12.37 10.74
N ILE A 88 13.02 11.70 9.98
CA ILE A 88 13.20 10.31 9.58
C ILE A 88 14.21 10.24 8.42
N ALA A 89 15.35 9.60 8.63
CA ALA A 89 16.46 9.57 7.68
C ALA A 89 16.61 8.23 6.91
N ASN A 90 16.01 7.15 7.39
CA ASN A 90 16.14 5.81 6.80
C ASN A 90 15.00 5.44 5.85
N VAL A 91 14.23 6.42 5.38
CA VAL A 91 13.11 6.22 4.44
C VAL A 91 13.37 6.96 3.13
N LEU A 92 13.30 6.23 2.01
CA LEU A 92 13.31 6.78 0.66
C LEU A 92 11.91 6.71 0.07
N LEU A 93 11.31 7.87 -0.26
CA LEU A 93 9.96 7.96 -0.82
C LEU A 93 10.05 8.44 -2.27
N THR A 94 9.55 7.63 -3.20
CA THR A 94 9.70 7.86 -4.64
C THR A 94 8.35 7.69 -5.36
N GLN A 95 8.01 8.63 -6.23
CA GLN A 95 6.88 8.47 -7.13
C GLN A 95 7.31 7.54 -8.27
N THR A 96 6.78 6.33 -8.25
CA THR A 96 7.02 5.31 -9.26
C THR A 96 6.03 4.15 -9.09
N ASP A 97 6.05 3.19 -10.02
CA ASP A 97 5.28 1.95 -9.90
C ASP A 97 6.17 0.75 -9.52
N LEU A 98 5.54 -0.39 -9.29
CA LEU A 98 6.23 -1.62 -8.88
C LEU A 98 7.13 -2.22 -9.97
N PHE A 99 6.93 -1.84 -11.24
CA PHE A 99 7.69 -2.37 -12.38
C PHE A 99 8.90 -1.50 -12.76
N ASP A 100 9.18 -0.48 -11.97
CA ASP A 100 10.37 0.35 -12.15
C ASP A 100 11.66 -0.48 -12.07
N ALA A 101 12.57 -0.26 -13.02
CA ALA A 101 13.82 -0.99 -13.13
C ALA A 101 14.77 -0.76 -11.95
N SER A 102 14.59 0.32 -11.18
CA SER A 102 15.39 0.59 -9.97
C SER A 102 15.04 -0.34 -8.80
N LEU A 103 13.95 -1.11 -8.90
CA LEU A 103 13.58 -2.16 -7.95
C LEU A 103 14.22 -3.48 -8.42
N ALA A 104 15.50 -3.67 -8.12
CA ALA A 104 16.23 -4.84 -8.56
C ALA A 104 15.68 -6.15 -7.97
N PRO A 105 15.79 -7.30 -8.65
CA PRO A 105 15.46 -8.61 -8.10
C PRO A 105 16.21 -8.90 -6.80
N ALA A 106 15.60 -9.66 -5.90
CA ALA A 106 16.16 -10.10 -4.62
C ALA A 106 16.79 -8.96 -3.77
N SER A 107 16.11 -7.78 -3.74
CA SER A 107 16.64 -6.59 -3.07
C SER A 107 16.03 -6.31 -1.70
N PHE A 108 14.84 -6.88 -1.42
CA PHE A 108 14.10 -6.58 -0.20
C PHE A 108 13.93 -7.81 0.67
N ASP A 109 14.07 -7.62 2.00
CA ASP A 109 13.80 -8.66 3.01
C ASP A 109 12.29 -8.79 3.26
N ALA A 110 11.55 -7.68 3.11
CA ALA A 110 10.09 -7.68 3.16
C ALA A 110 9.49 -6.71 2.15
N VAL A 111 8.30 -7.05 1.63
CA VAL A 111 7.45 -6.16 0.85
C VAL A 111 6.12 -6.01 1.56
N LEU A 112 5.71 -4.76 1.79
CA LEU A 112 4.42 -4.42 2.38
C LEU A 112 3.43 -3.99 1.28
N ALA A 113 2.15 -4.33 1.47
CA ALA A 113 1.07 -3.87 0.60
C ALA A 113 -0.19 -3.60 1.45
N CYS A 114 -0.39 -2.34 1.85
CA CYS A 114 -1.48 -1.92 2.72
C CYS A 114 -2.61 -1.26 1.92
N ASN A 115 -3.79 -1.87 1.92
CA ASN A 115 -5.00 -1.39 1.23
C ASN A 115 -4.81 -1.06 -0.26
N VAL A 116 -3.92 -1.78 -0.95
CA VAL A 116 -3.63 -1.59 -2.36
C VAL A 116 -4.17 -2.72 -3.23
N LEU A 117 -4.11 -3.99 -2.80
CA LEU A 117 -4.45 -5.15 -3.65
C LEU A 117 -5.88 -5.12 -4.20
N LEU A 118 -6.82 -4.48 -3.48
CA LEU A 118 -8.18 -4.30 -3.98
C LEU A 118 -8.28 -3.30 -5.14
N TYR A 119 -7.23 -2.53 -5.44
CA TYR A 119 -7.16 -1.58 -6.55
C TYR A 119 -6.29 -2.07 -7.71
N VAL A 120 -5.77 -3.29 -7.60
CA VAL A 120 -4.89 -3.91 -8.61
C VAL A 120 -5.70 -4.82 -9.52
N GLU A 121 -5.84 -4.43 -10.80
CA GLU A 121 -6.56 -5.21 -11.82
C GLU A 121 -5.76 -6.44 -12.27
N ARG A 122 -4.45 -6.28 -12.49
CA ARG A 122 -3.53 -7.35 -12.92
C ARG A 122 -2.76 -7.93 -11.73
N ARG A 123 -3.49 -8.45 -10.75
CA ARG A 123 -2.93 -8.86 -9.45
C ARG A 123 -1.85 -9.94 -9.57
N ALA A 124 -2.06 -10.94 -10.44
CA ALA A 124 -1.08 -12.01 -10.64
C ALA A 124 0.30 -11.50 -11.06
N GLU A 125 0.35 -10.49 -11.94
CA GLU A 125 1.61 -9.88 -12.39
C GLU A 125 2.28 -9.09 -11.25
N VAL A 126 1.48 -8.37 -10.46
CA VAL A 126 1.98 -7.64 -9.29
C VAL A 126 2.55 -8.61 -8.25
N LEU A 127 1.86 -9.70 -7.96
CA LEU A 127 2.34 -10.73 -7.02
C LEU A 127 3.60 -11.43 -7.52
N ALA A 128 3.68 -11.75 -8.81
CA ALA A 128 4.88 -12.30 -9.42
C ALA A 128 6.07 -11.31 -9.30
N ARG A 129 5.84 -10.01 -9.56
CA ARG A 129 6.86 -8.99 -9.39
C ARG A 129 7.30 -8.83 -7.95
N ILE A 130 6.39 -8.87 -6.99
CA ILE A 130 6.71 -8.87 -5.55
C ILE A 130 7.62 -10.06 -5.21
N SER A 131 7.28 -11.25 -5.71
CA SER A 131 8.12 -12.45 -5.50
C SER A 131 9.52 -12.30 -6.08
N GLU A 132 9.64 -11.67 -7.28
CA GLU A 132 10.94 -11.43 -7.94
C GLU A 132 11.85 -10.49 -7.14
N ILE A 133 11.30 -9.41 -6.58
CA ILE A 133 12.10 -8.41 -5.84
C ILE A 133 12.39 -8.81 -4.40
N LEU A 134 11.66 -9.78 -3.86
CA LEU A 134 11.94 -10.37 -2.56
C LEU A 134 13.22 -11.23 -2.59
N ARG A 135 14.03 -11.12 -1.56
CA ARG A 135 15.14 -12.05 -1.32
C ARG A 135 14.64 -13.45 -1.05
N PRO A 136 15.46 -14.49 -1.28
CA PRO A 136 15.15 -15.85 -0.79
C PRO A 136 14.80 -15.82 0.70
N ARG A 137 13.65 -16.37 1.06
CA ARG A 137 13.04 -16.32 2.41
C ARG A 137 12.56 -14.92 2.84
N GLY A 138 12.49 -13.97 1.94
CA GLY A 138 11.83 -12.69 2.19
C GLY A 138 10.34 -12.85 2.40
N MET A 139 9.70 -11.86 3.01
CA MET A 139 8.29 -11.92 3.39
C MET A 139 7.44 -10.93 2.62
N PHE A 140 6.26 -11.37 2.19
CA PHE A 140 5.20 -10.49 1.73
C PHE A 140 4.15 -10.29 2.83
N LEU A 141 3.94 -9.05 3.26
CA LEU A 141 2.98 -8.67 4.29
C LEU A 141 1.88 -7.80 3.69
N SER A 142 0.66 -8.29 3.66
CA SER A 142 -0.48 -7.55 3.10
C SER A 142 -1.60 -7.37 4.14
N ALA A 143 -2.19 -6.18 4.14
CA ALA A 143 -3.42 -5.87 4.85
C ALA A 143 -4.37 -5.18 3.88
N THR A 144 -5.51 -5.79 3.58
CA THR A 144 -6.42 -5.33 2.52
C THR A 144 -7.87 -5.42 2.96
N ASP A 145 -8.65 -4.37 2.71
CA ASP A 145 -10.10 -4.38 2.87
C ASP A 145 -10.73 -5.41 1.92
N CYS A 146 -11.35 -6.45 2.47
CA CYS A 146 -12.08 -7.45 1.69
C CYS A 146 -13.55 -7.04 1.57
N LEU A 147 -13.89 -6.41 0.44
CA LEU A 147 -15.22 -5.85 0.20
C LEU A 147 -16.25 -6.89 -0.29
N GLY A 148 -15.87 -8.16 -0.42
CA GLY A 148 -16.71 -9.23 -0.95
C GLY A 148 -17.81 -9.73 0.00
N VAL A 149 -17.74 -9.35 1.29
CA VAL A 149 -18.66 -9.83 2.33
C VAL A 149 -19.58 -8.72 2.83
N GLY A 150 -20.89 -9.05 2.92
CA GLY A 150 -21.89 -8.13 3.46
C GLY A 150 -22.21 -6.93 2.58
N MET A 151 -23.23 -6.16 2.97
CA MET A 151 -23.68 -4.94 2.29
C MET A 151 -23.29 -3.72 3.13
N THR A 152 -21.98 -3.45 3.26
CA THR A 152 -21.49 -2.30 4.01
C THR A 152 -21.68 -1.00 3.21
N ARG A 153 -21.80 0.14 3.92
CA ARG A 153 -21.86 1.47 3.28
C ARG A 153 -20.63 1.71 2.40
N GLU A 154 -19.46 1.29 2.85
CA GLU A 154 -18.19 1.44 2.12
C GLU A 154 -18.19 0.62 0.82
N ARG A 155 -18.64 -0.63 0.87
CA ARG A 155 -18.82 -1.48 -0.31
C ARG A 155 -19.77 -0.83 -1.32
N MET A 156 -20.96 -0.40 -0.87
CA MET A 156 -21.96 0.21 -1.75
C MET A 156 -21.43 1.50 -2.37
N ARG A 157 -20.74 2.34 -1.60
CA ARG A 157 -20.13 3.58 -2.10
C ARG A 157 -19.08 3.29 -3.16
N LYS A 158 -18.11 2.41 -2.88
CA LYS A 158 -17.05 2.02 -3.83
C LYS A 158 -17.63 1.38 -5.08
N TRP A 159 -18.64 0.51 -4.94
CA TRP A 159 -19.32 -0.12 -6.07
C TRP A 159 -20.01 0.92 -6.97
N PHE A 160 -20.78 1.84 -6.39
CA PHE A 160 -21.47 2.90 -7.12
C PHE A 160 -20.47 3.83 -7.83
N GLU A 161 -19.45 4.28 -7.16
CA GLU A 161 -18.39 5.12 -7.75
C GLU A 161 -17.68 4.41 -8.91
N TYR A 162 -17.40 3.13 -8.77
CA TYR A 162 -16.81 2.32 -9.85
C TYR A 162 -17.76 2.17 -11.04
N ARG A 163 -19.02 1.81 -10.80
CA ARG A 163 -20.03 1.65 -11.85
C ARG A 163 -20.33 2.94 -12.60
N THR A 164 -20.29 4.06 -11.92
CA THR A 164 -20.54 5.40 -12.52
C THR A 164 -19.29 6.05 -13.10
N GLY A 165 -18.14 5.36 -13.11
CA GLY A 165 -16.89 5.87 -13.66
C GLY A 165 -16.23 6.97 -12.82
N LYS A 166 -16.61 7.15 -11.55
CA LYS A 166 -16.06 8.17 -10.65
C LYS A 166 -14.76 7.74 -9.97
N ARG A 167 -14.41 6.44 -10.06
CA ARG A 167 -13.16 5.88 -9.53
C ARG A 167 -12.56 4.86 -10.49
N PRO A 168 -11.24 4.59 -10.39
CA PRO A 168 -10.57 3.51 -11.10
C PRO A 168 -11.05 2.14 -10.63
N PHE A 169 -10.38 1.08 -11.10
CA PHE A 169 -10.68 -0.31 -10.71
C PHE A 169 -10.76 -0.50 -9.20
N VAL A 170 -11.71 -1.33 -8.77
CA VAL A 170 -11.83 -1.84 -7.39
C VAL A 170 -12.38 -3.25 -7.41
N ALA A 171 -11.69 -4.17 -6.75
CA ALA A 171 -12.12 -5.55 -6.55
C ALA A 171 -13.04 -5.68 -5.33
N PHE A 172 -13.87 -6.70 -5.35
CA PHE A 172 -14.79 -7.04 -4.27
C PHE A 172 -14.51 -8.48 -3.79
N ASP A 173 -13.27 -8.70 -3.36
CA ASP A 173 -12.80 -9.99 -2.87
C ASP A 173 -13.34 -10.32 -1.49
N THR A 174 -13.50 -11.62 -1.21
CA THR A 174 -13.54 -12.13 0.16
C THR A 174 -12.11 -12.35 0.66
N ARG A 175 -11.95 -12.62 1.96
CA ARG A 175 -10.64 -12.97 2.51
C ARG A 175 -10.08 -14.24 1.86
N GLU A 176 -10.93 -15.21 1.62
CA GLU A 176 -10.57 -16.50 1.04
C GLU A 176 -10.08 -16.34 -0.40
N THR A 177 -10.80 -15.58 -1.23
CA THR A 177 -10.40 -15.35 -2.63
C THR A 177 -9.09 -14.58 -2.71
N LEU A 178 -8.91 -13.54 -1.91
CA LEU A 178 -7.66 -12.79 -1.88
C LEU A 178 -6.48 -13.64 -1.38
N ALA A 179 -6.69 -14.45 -0.34
CA ALA A 179 -5.65 -15.34 0.18
C ALA A 179 -5.24 -16.40 -0.85
N GLN A 180 -6.19 -16.96 -1.60
CA GLN A 180 -5.90 -17.90 -2.69
C GLN A 180 -5.07 -17.26 -3.80
N ASP A 181 -5.34 -16.00 -4.17
CA ASP A 181 -4.54 -15.30 -5.18
C ASP A 181 -3.10 -15.07 -4.71
N ILE A 182 -2.90 -14.76 -3.42
CA ILE A 182 -1.56 -14.50 -2.85
C ILE A 182 -0.73 -15.80 -2.72
N LEU A 183 -1.38 -16.94 -2.49
CA LEU A 183 -0.72 -18.24 -2.25
C LEU A 183 -0.43 -19.03 -3.53
N ARG A 184 -0.89 -18.59 -4.69
CA ARG A 184 -0.59 -19.18 -6.01
C ARG A 184 0.76 -18.74 -6.54
#